data_f57733ad551db1233906a3452c549b16
#
_entry.id   f57733ad551db1233906a3452c549b16
#
_cell.length_a   1.000
_cell.length_b   1.000
_cell.length_c   1.000
_cell.angle_alpha   90.00
_cell.angle_beta   90.00
_cell.angle_gamma   90.00
#
_symmetry.space_group_name_H-M   'P 1'
#
loop_
_entity.id
_entity.type
_entity.pdbx_description
1 polymer ?
#
loop_
_entity_poly.entity_id
_entity_poly.type
_entity_poly.pdbx_seq_one_letter_code
_entity_poly.pdbx_strand_id
1 'polypeptide(L)'
;WISNEYELGDFGMDGMLMEYNGFNMKSKDMVEMIFEDRDIKWILGAGVTKVEDGLVHYENLEGEYKTETFDFGMLIPAFSGHGFQAYDKDGQNITEKLFRGFMVVDADYTPRPYEEWTVQDWPETYQNPSYKNIFAPGIAFAPPHTISKPRKSKNGTEIFPSPPRTGMPSGITAKLVADNIIDSIKSGKESLHHK
;
A
#
# COMPACT_ATOMS: atom_id res chain seq x y z
N TRP A 1 -7.36 -1.12 -18.69
CA TRP A 1 -6.73 -0.87 -17.40
C TRP A 1 -5.96 0.45 -17.43
N ILE A 2 -6.24 1.36 -16.51
CA ILE A 2 -5.48 2.62 -16.33
C ILE A 2 -4.91 2.61 -14.92
N SER A 3 -3.60 2.79 -14.78
CA SER A 3 -2.90 2.71 -13.50
C SER A 3 -1.80 3.76 -13.37
N ASN A 4 -1.52 4.15 -12.14
CA ASN A 4 -0.36 4.95 -11.80
C ASN A 4 0.91 4.10 -11.57
N GLU A 5 0.85 2.77 -11.75
CA GLU A 5 2.01 1.89 -11.79
C GLU A 5 2.94 2.25 -12.96
N TYR A 6 4.23 1.96 -12.78
CA TYR A 6 5.23 2.21 -13.82
C TYR A 6 5.47 0.99 -14.72
N GLU A 7 5.30 -0.18 -14.16
CA GLU A 7 5.27 -1.47 -14.86
C GLU A 7 4.02 -2.22 -14.44
N LEU A 8 3.40 -2.94 -15.35
CA LEU A 8 2.16 -3.66 -15.08
C LEU A 8 2.38 -4.77 -14.05
N GLY A 9 1.58 -4.76 -12.98
CA GLY A 9 1.60 -5.81 -11.96
C GLY A 9 2.82 -5.81 -11.03
N ASP A 10 3.63 -4.77 -11.04
CA ASP A 10 4.74 -4.61 -10.09
C ASP A 10 4.31 -3.92 -8.78
N PHE A 11 3.10 -3.39 -8.75
CA PHE A 11 2.56 -2.61 -7.62
C PHE A 11 3.49 -1.46 -7.18
N GLY A 12 4.35 -0.99 -8.08
CA GLY A 12 5.40 -0.01 -7.80
C GLY A 12 6.65 -0.59 -7.13
N MET A 13 6.74 -1.90 -6.99
CA MET A 13 7.93 -2.62 -6.49
C MET A 13 8.77 -3.08 -7.68
N ASP A 14 9.71 -2.25 -8.10
CA ASP A 14 10.59 -2.56 -9.23
C ASP A 14 11.25 -3.94 -9.06
N GLY A 15 11.09 -4.78 -10.09
CA GLY A 15 11.72 -6.09 -10.17
C GLY A 15 11.10 -7.19 -9.29
N MET A 16 9.84 -7.05 -8.85
CA MET A 16 9.16 -8.10 -8.08
C MET A 16 9.15 -9.43 -8.84
N LEU A 17 9.62 -10.50 -8.18
CA LEU A 17 9.59 -11.86 -8.70
C LEU A 17 8.43 -12.64 -8.09
N MET A 18 7.80 -13.46 -8.90
CA MET A 18 6.75 -14.38 -8.50
C MET A 18 7.11 -15.80 -8.92
N GLU A 19 6.79 -16.77 -8.10
CA GLU A 19 6.84 -18.18 -8.49
C GLU A 19 5.54 -18.54 -9.21
N TYR A 20 5.66 -18.99 -10.45
CA TYR A 20 4.55 -19.47 -11.26
C TYR A 20 4.91 -20.81 -11.90
N ASN A 21 4.15 -21.86 -11.60
CA ASN A 21 4.36 -23.22 -12.08
C ASN A 21 5.81 -23.77 -11.86
N GLY A 22 6.43 -23.39 -10.72
CA GLY A 22 7.78 -23.81 -10.37
C GLY A 22 8.90 -22.98 -11.01
N PHE A 23 8.57 -21.91 -11.72
CA PHE A 23 9.52 -20.97 -12.32
C PHE A 23 9.41 -19.59 -11.67
N ASN A 24 10.55 -18.97 -11.41
CA ASN A 24 10.59 -17.56 -11.02
C ASN A 24 10.49 -16.70 -12.28
N MET A 25 9.52 -15.80 -12.31
CA MET A 25 9.36 -14.79 -13.35
C MET A 25 9.06 -13.43 -12.74
N LYS A 26 9.30 -12.37 -13.46
CA LYS A 26 8.89 -11.05 -13.04
C LYS A 26 7.36 -10.97 -13.00
N SER A 27 6.82 -10.32 -12.01
CA SER A 27 5.37 -10.08 -11.91
C SER A 27 4.84 -9.36 -13.16
N LYS A 28 5.61 -8.40 -13.69
CA LYS A 28 5.35 -7.73 -14.95
C LYS A 28 5.08 -8.72 -16.07
N ASP A 29 6.06 -9.60 -16.35
CA ASP A 29 5.96 -10.53 -17.48
C ASP A 29 4.75 -11.45 -17.35
N MET A 30 4.45 -11.90 -16.11
CA MET A 30 3.27 -12.72 -15.84
C MET A 30 1.96 -11.97 -16.08
N VAL A 31 1.86 -10.72 -15.63
CA VAL A 31 0.61 -9.97 -15.73
C VAL A 31 0.41 -9.47 -17.16
N GLU A 32 1.47 -9.05 -17.87
CA GLU A 32 1.41 -8.72 -19.30
C GLU A 32 0.89 -9.91 -20.11
N MET A 33 1.45 -11.12 -19.91
CA MET A 33 0.99 -12.34 -20.56
C MET A 33 -0.51 -12.61 -20.28
N ILE A 34 -0.97 -12.42 -19.05
CA ILE A 34 -2.39 -12.60 -18.68
C ILE A 34 -3.28 -11.55 -19.35
N PHE A 35 -2.82 -10.33 -19.48
CA PHE A 35 -3.58 -9.22 -20.10
C PHE A 35 -3.66 -9.41 -21.62
N GLU A 36 -2.54 -9.80 -22.26
CA GLU A 36 -2.49 -10.13 -23.69
C GLU A 36 -3.42 -11.29 -24.03
N ASP A 37 -3.38 -12.39 -23.24
CA ASP A 37 -4.26 -13.57 -23.44
C ASP A 37 -5.77 -13.22 -23.36
N ARG A 38 -6.13 -12.13 -22.71
CA ARG A 38 -7.50 -11.66 -22.52
C ARG A 38 -7.85 -10.40 -23.32
N ASP A 39 -6.98 -9.96 -24.21
CA ASP A 39 -7.12 -8.71 -24.98
C ASP A 39 -7.41 -7.48 -24.09
N ILE A 40 -6.78 -7.43 -22.88
CA ILE A 40 -6.90 -6.30 -21.97
C ILE A 40 -5.82 -5.28 -22.32
N LYS A 41 -6.23 -4.09 -22.76
CA LYS A 41 -5.32 -2.96 -22.98
C LYS A 41 -4.98 -2.29 -21.65
N TRP A 42 -3.74 -1.77 -21.54
CA TRP A 42 -3.29 -1.05 -20.35
C TRP A 42 -2.58 0.25 -20.67
N ILE A 43 -2.75 1.20 -19.74
CA ILE A 43 -2.13 2.53 -19.73
C ILE A 43 -1.49 2.69 -18.35
N LEU A 44 -0.17 2.89 -18.32
CA LEU A 44 0.64 3.01 -17.12
C LEU A 44 1.17 4.43 -16.93
N GLY A 45 1.65 4.73 -15.72
CA GLY A 45 2.14 6.06 -15.37
C GLY A 45 1.08 7.14 -15.58
N ALA A 46 -0.17 6.80 -15.32
CA ALA A 46 -1.32 7.66 -15.55
C ALA A 46 -1.99 8.06 -14.24
N GLY A 47 -2.13 9.34 -14.00
CA GLY A 47 -2.91 9.92 -12.91
C GLY A 47 -4.31 10.28 -13.40
N VAL A 48 -5.33 9.53 -12.96
CA VAL A 48 -6.73 9.86 -13.29
C VAL A 48 -7.10 11.18 -12.60
N THR A 49 -7.54 12.16 -13.40
CA THR A 49 -7.86 13.51 -12.94
C THR A 49 -9.36 13.75 -12.82
N LYS A 50 -10.16 13.07 -13.65
CA LYS A 50 -11.62 13.21 -13.67
C LYS A 50 -12.27 11.99 -14.29
N VAL A 51 -13.46 11.65 -13.82
CA VAL A 51 -14.34 10.65 -14.43
C VAL A 51 -15.69 11.28 -14.70
N GLU A 52 -16.19 11.14 -15.91
CA GLU A 52 -17.52 11.56 -16.37
C GLU A 52 -18.27 10.34 -16.89
N ASP A 53 -19.54 10.53 -17.27
CA ASP A 53 -20.34 9.45 -17.87
C ASP A 53 -19.69 8.98 -19.19
N GLY A 54 -19.26 7.74 -19.22
CA GLY A 54 -18.61 7.12 -20.38
C GLY A 54 -17.20 7.63 -20.72
N LEU A 55 -16.57 8.47 -19.86
CA LEU A 55 -15.28 9.09 -20.17
C LEU A 55 -14.38 9.22 -18.93
N VAL A 56 -13.15 8.75 -19.03
CA VAL A 56 -12.10 8.97 -18.03
C VAL A 56 -11.02 9.90 -18.57
N HIS A 57 -10.60 10.87 -17.76
CA HIS A 57 -9.52 11.81 -18.05
C HIS A 57 -8.31 11.45 -17.19
N TYR A 58 -7.13 11.48 -17.78
CA TYR A 58 -5.88 11.23 -17.05
C TYR A 58 -4.74 12.10 -17.61
N GLU A 59 -3.75 12.32 -16.77
CA GLU A 59 -2.48 12.91 -17.13
C GLU A 59 -1.40 11.80 -17.10
N ASN A 60 -0.56 11.74 -18.12
CA ASN A 60 0.58 10.83 -18.16
C ASN A 60 1.86 11.50 -17.63
N LEU A 61 2.95 10.73 -17.48
CA LEU A 61 4.25 11.26 -17.02
C LEU A 61 4.84 12.32 -17.95
N GLU A 62 4.46 12.32 -19.24
CA GLU A 62 4.86 13.36 -20.20
C GLU A 62 4.09 14.69 -20.02
N GLY A 63 3.13 14.75 -19.11
CA GLY A 63 2.29 15.92 -18.86
C GLY A 63 1.17 16.11 -19.89
N GLU A 64 0.88 15.07 -20.67
CA GLU A 64 -0.21 15.12 -21.65
C GLU A 64 -1.52 14.71 -20.98
N TYR A 65 -2.57 15.53 -21.19
CA TYR A 65 -3.94 15.19 -20.78
C TYR A 65 -4.59 14.37 -21.89
N LYS A 66 -5.10 13.19 -21.51
CA LYS A 66 -5.73 12.23 -22.42
C LYS A 66 -7.06 11.75 -21.86
N THR A 67 -7.84 11.14 -22.72
CA THR A 67 -9.15 10.58 -22.37
C THR A 67 -9.30 9.18 -22.96
N GLU A 68 -10.03 8.32 -22.24
CA GLU A 68 -10.48 7.02 -22.72
C GLU A 68 -11.99 6.90 -22.51
N THR A 69 -12.66 6.23 -23.42
CA THR A 69 -14.09 5.94 -23.32
C THR A 69 -14.32 4.59 -22.64
N PHE A 70 -15.45 4.43 -21.96
CA PHE A 70 -15.85 3.16 -21.37
C PHE A 70 -17.38 3.03 -21.29
N ASP A 71 -17.87 1.80 -21.37
CA ASP A 71 -19.29 1.49 -21.13
C ASP A 71 -19.54 1.09 -19.67
N PHE A 72 -18.52 0.53 -19.01
CA PHE A 72 -18.53 0.19 -17.59
C PHE A 72 -17.18 0.50 -16.95
N GLY A 73 -17.18 1.24 -15.85
CA GLY A 73 -15.99 1.63 -15.10
C GLY A 73 -15.96 1.04 -13.70
N MET A 74 -14.87 0.32 -13.35
CA MET A 74 -14.57 -0.06 -11.98
C MET A 74 -13.48 0.86 -11.45
N LEU A 75 -13.84 1.77 -10.55
CA LEU A 75 -12.92 2.72 -9.93
C LEU A 75 -12.42 2.16 -8.61
N ILE A 76 -11.11 2.01 -8.49
CA ILE A 76 -10.44 1.55 -7.27
C ILE A 76 -9.58 2.71 -6.74
N PRO A 77 -10.16 3.62 -5.93
CA PRO A 77 -9.42 4.72 -5.35
C PRO A 77 -8.39 4.22 -4.33
N ALA A 78 -7.41 5.06 -4.02
CA ALA A 78 -6.48 4.79 -2.94
C ALA A 78 -7.23 4.56 -1.61
N PHE A 79 -6.77 3.59 -0.82
CA PHE A 79 -7.32 3.35 0.51
C PHE A 79 -7.08 4.57 1.41
N SER A 80 -8.08 4.90 2.21
CA SER A 80 -7.99 5.88 3.28
C SER A 80 -8.49 5.30 4.59
N GLY A 81 -8.01 5.80 5.72
CA GLY A 81 -8.54 5.44 7.02
C GLY A 81 -9.95 5.98 7.22
N HIS A 82 -10.71 5.33 8.11
CA HIS A 82 -12.11 5.68 8.40
C HIS A 82 -12.29 6.99 9.19
N GLY A 83 -11.20 7.65 9.60
CA GLY A 83 -11.29 8.85 10.44
C GLY A 83 -11.85 8.58 11.84
N PHE A 84 -11.59 7.40 12.39
CA PHE A 84 -11.99 7.08 13.77
C PHE A 84 -11.41 8.08 14.76
N GLN A 85 -12.20 8.43 15.75
CA GLN A 85 -11.75 9.15 16.94
C GLN A 85 -11.51 8.16 18.08
N ALA A 86 -10.39 8.29 18.77
CA ALA A 86 -10.03 7.43 19.88
C ALA A 86 -9.91 8.26 21.17
N TYR A 87 -10.44 7.71 22.24
CA TYR A 87 -10.41 8.31 23.58
C TYR A 87 -9.84 7.30 24.57
N ASP A 88 -9.07 7.77 25.52
CA ASP A 88 -8.61 6.94 26.62
C ASP A 88 -9.73 6.73 27.69
N LYS A 89 -9.40 5.97 28.74
CA LYS A 89 -10.35 5.68 29.83
C LYS A 89 -10.81 6.92 30.59
N ASP A 90 -10.06 8.03 30.52
CA ASP A 90 -10.34 9.29 31.18
C ASP A 90 -11.06 10.29 30.25
N GLY A 91 -11.42 9.84 29.03
CA GLY A 91 -12.13 10.62 28.01
C GLY A 91 -11.25 11.60 27.24
N GLN A 92 -9.92 11.50 27.36
CA GLN A 92 -9.01 12.35 26.61
C GLN A 92 -8.89 11.84 25.17
N ASN A 93 -8.89 12.75 24.19
CA ASN A 93 -8.71 12.41 22.79
C ASN A 93 -7.25 11.98 22.56
N ILE A 94 -7.06 10.74 22.10
CA ILE A 94 -5.78 10.11 21.79
C ILE A 94 -5.64 9.77 20.30
N THR A 95 -6.52 10.29 19.47
CA THR A 95 -6.60 9.95 18.04
C THR A 95 -5.25 10.11 17.33
N GLU A 96 -4.53 11.22 17.53
CA GLU A 96 -3.24 11.48 16.89
C GLU A 96 -2.12 10.54 17.36
N LYS A 97 -2.26 9.92 18.55
CA LYS A 97 -1.31 8.90 19.03
C LYS A 97 -1.52 7.55 18.37
N LEU A 98 -2.72 7.31 17.87
CA LEU A 98 -3.11 6.04 17.25
C LEU A 98 -3.13 6.09 15.72
N PHE A 99 -3.43 7.25 15.13
CA PHE A 99 -3.70 7.32 13.70
C PHE A 99 -2.89 8.42 12.98
N ARG A 100 -2.39 8.05 11.80
CA ARG A 100 -1.91 8.94 10.74
C ARG A 100 -2.64 8.58 9.44
N GLY A 101 -3.96 8.82 9.43
CA GLY A 101 -4.86 8.25 8.43
C GLY A 101 -5.18 6.78 8.70
N PHE A 102 -4.16 5.95 8.85
CA PHE A 102 -4.20 4.56 9.32
C PHE A 102 -3.57 4.45 10.72
N MET A 103 -3.58 3.25 11.31
CA MET A 103 -3.05 3.06 12.65
C MET A 103 -1.53 3.11 12.67
N VAL A 104 -0.97 3.87 13.60
CA VAL A 104 0.47 3.96 13.87
C VAL A 104 0.94 2.67 14.53
N VAL A 105 2.03 2.11 14.04
CA VAL A 105 2.70 0.89 14.54
C VAL A 105 4.20 1.14 14.76
N ASP A 106 4.96 0.11 15.05
CA ASP A 106 6.41 0.13 15.30
C ASP A 106 7.26 0.37 14.05
N ALA A 107 6.90 1.38 13.25
CA ALA A 107 7.64 1.81 12.07
C ALA A 107 8.34 3.14 12.32
N ASP A 108 9.36 3.47 11.53
CA ASP A 108 9.98 4.79 11.58
C ASP A 108 9.22 5.77 10.66
N TYR A 109 8.54 6.70 11.26
CA TYR A 109 7.76 7.75 10.57
C TYR A 109 8.51 9.08 10.42
N THR A 110 9.81 9.11 10.68
CA THR A 110 10.62 10.34 10.56
C THR A 110 10.69 10.76 9.08
N PRO A 111 10.20 11.95 8.70
CA PRO A 111 10.26 12.40 7.31
C PRO A 111 11.71 12.48 6.81
N ARG A 112 11.97 11.86 5.66
CA ARG A 112 13.26 11.88 4.98
C ARG A 112 13.10 11.69 3.47
N PRO A 113 14.11 12.01 2.64
CA PRO A 113 14.10 11.72 1.20
C PRO A 113 13.86 10.23 0.93
N TYR A 114 13.22 9.91 -0.22
CA TYR A 114 12.91 8.53 -0.58
C TYR A 114 14.15 7.63 -0.60
N GLU A 115 15.27 8.14 -1.05
CA GLU A 115 16.54 7.41 -1.19
C GLU A 115 17.19 7.02 0.14
N GLU A 116 16.73 7.59 1.25
CA GLU A 116 17.23 7.29 2.61
C GLU A 116 16.37 6.23 3.32
N TRP A 117 15.23 5.86 2.75
CA TRP A 117 14.36 4.83 3.31
C TRP A 117 14.92 3.43 3.07
N THR A 118 14.74 2.56 4.07
CA THR A 118 15.17 1.17 4.05
C THR A 118 14.06 0.24 4.54
N VAL A 119 14.23 -1.05 4.35
CA VAL A 119 13.27 -2.05 4.86
C VAL A 119 13.17 -2.07 6.40
N GLN A 120 14.22 -1.61 7.10
CA GLN A 120 14.24 -1.52 8.56
C GLN A 120 13.31 -0.42 9.10
N ASP A 121 12.88 0.50 8.27
CA ASP A 121 11.94 1.56 8.64
C ASP A 121 10.49 1.06 8.70
N TRP A 122 10.23 -0.10 8.08
CA TRP A 122 8.92 -0.76 8.10
C TRP A 122 8.67 -1.47 9.42
N PRO A 123 7.39 -1.72 9.79
CA PRO A 123 7.07 -2.35 11.06
C PRO A 123 7.59 -3.79 11.13
N GLU A 124 8.09 -4.18 12.29
CA GLU A 124 8.52 -5.55 12.56
C GLU A 124 7.41 -6.37 13.25
N THR A 125 6.68 -5.78 14.19
CA THR A 125 5.69 -6.48 15.01
C THR A 125 4.26 -6.00 14.80
N TYR A 126 4.08 -4.88 14.11
CA TYR A 126 2.76 -4.23 13.89
C TYR A 126 2.05 -3.81 15.18
N GLN A 127 2.81 -3.65 16.29
CA GLN A 127 2.31 -3.20 17.57
C GLN A 127 2.31 -1.67 17.64
N ASN A 128 1.26 -1.07 18.22
CA ASN A 128 1.26 0.37 18.47
C ASN A 128 2.31 0.73 19.55
N PRO A 129 3.19 1.73 19.33
CA PRO A 129 4.25 2.07 20.27
C PRO A 129 3.76 2.61 21.61
N SER A 130 2.58 3.24 21.65
CA SER A 130 1.99 3.83 22.87
C SER A 130 1.05 2.88 23.62
N TYR A 131 0.40 1.97 22.91
CA TYR A 131 -0.61 1.06 23.46
C TYR A 131 -0.27 -0.38 23.07
N LYS A 132 0.44 -1.05 23.97
CA LYS A 132 1.05 -2.39 23.71
C LYS A 132 0.05 -3.52 23.46
N ASN A 133 -1.23 -3.31 23.77
CA ASN A 133 -2.32 -4.24 23.49
C ASN A 133 -3.03 -4.00 22.16
N ILE A 134 -2.53 -3.06 21.32
CA ILE A 134 -3.11 -2.70 20.03
C ILE A 134 -2.13 -3.09 18.92
N PHE A 135 -2.63 -3.82 17.93
CA PHE A 135 -1.89 -4.24 16.74
C PHE A 135 -2.67 -3.89 15.48
N ALA A 136 -1.98 -3.60 14.41
CA ALA A 136 -2.59 -3.24 13.12
C ALA A 136 -1.88 -3.95 11.94
N PRO A 137 -2.13 -5.24 11.70
CA PRO A 137 -1.57 -5.94 10.55
C PRO A 137 -2.28 -5.58 9.24
N GLY A 138 -1.65 -5.91 8.12
CA GLY A 138 -2.23 -5.84 6.78
C GLY A 138 -2.52 -4.42 6.33
N ILE A 139 -3.75 -4.17 5.93
CA ILE A 139 -4.16 -2.85 5.42
C ILE A 139 -4.43 -1.82 6.53
N ALA A 140 -4.39 -2.23 7.78
CA ALA A 140 -4.79 -1.37 8.91
C ALA A 140 -3.67 -0.41 9.36
N PHE A 141 -2.39 -0.74 9.12
CA PHE A 141 -1.29 0.12 9.57
C PHE A 141 -1.00 1.29 8.62
N ALA A 142 -0.52 2.38 9.18
CA ALA A 142 0.00 3.52 8.42
C ALA A 142 1.36 3.15 7.82
N PRO A 143 1.54 3.15 6.48
CA PRO A 143 2.85 2.94 5.89
C PRO A 143 3.78 4.12 6.26
N PRO A 144 5.05 3.86 6.61
CA PRO A 144 5.99 4.92 6.95
C PRO A 144 6.34 5.80 5.74
N HIS A 145 6.38 5.21 4.55
CA HIS A 145 6.70 5.87 3.29
C HIS A 145 6.09 5.14 2.08
N THR A 146 6.25 5.71 0.89
CA THR A 146 5.92 5.03 -0.38
C THR A 146 6.91 3.91 -0.66
N ILE A 147 6.44 2.81 -1.27
CA ILE A 147 7.32 1.68 -1.66
C ILE A 147 8.02 1.91 -2.99
N SER A 148 7.54 2.83 -3.80
CA SER A 148 8.18 3.23 -5.06
C SER A 148 8.56 4.70 -5.02
N LYS A 149 9.63 5.05 -5.74
CA LYS A 149 10.05 6.44 -5.88
C LYS A 149 8.94 7.25 -6.55
N PRO A 150 8.42 8.30 -5.89
CA PRO A 150 7.44 9.16 -6.51
C PRO A 150 7.98 9.80 -7.80
N ARG A 151 7.21 9.72 -8.89
CA ARG A 151 7.49 10.42 -10.14
C ARG A 151 6.53 11.58 -10.31
N LYS A 152 6.99 12.60 -11.01
CA LYS A 152 6.17 13.75 -11.38
C LYS A 152 6.03 13.80 -12.89
N SER A 153 4.86 14.15 -13.36
CA SER A 153 4.65 14.52 -14.75
C SER A 153 5.45 15.78 -15.09
N LYS A 154 5.58 16.10 -16.36
CA LYS A 154 6.20 17.37 -16.79
C LYS A 154 5.45 18.61 -16.30
N ASN A 155 4.18 18.47 -15.92
CA ASN A 155 3.39 19.56 -15.32
C ASN A 155 3.52 19.62 -13.78
N GLY A 156 4.28 18.70 -13.17
CA GLY A 156 4.52 18.65 -11.73
C GLY A 156 3.50 17.82 -10.94
N THR A 157 2.55 17.16 -11.58
CA THR A 157 1.59 16.26 -10.93
C THR A 157 2.31 15.00 -10.45
N GLU A 158 2.13 14.65 -9.19
CA GLU A 158 2.69 13.42 -8.63
C GLU A 158 1.86 12.21 -9.09
N ILE A 159 2.54 11.26 -9.77
CA ILE A 159 1.96 10.02 -10.26
C ILE A 159 2.81 8.87 -9.74
N PHE A 160 2.31 8.14 -8.77
CA PHE A 160 3.00 6.98 -8.18
C PHE A 160 2.00 5.99 -7.60
N PRO A 161 2.31 4.69 -7.62
CA PRO A 161 1.46 3.66 -7.05
C PRO A 161 1.45 3.70 -5.53
N SER A 162 0.32 3.33 -4.95
CA SER A 162 0.21 3.10 -3.51
C SER A 162 0.82 1.74 -3.12
N PRO A 163 1.29 1.57 -1.88
CA PRO A 163 1.70 0.27 -1.38
C PRO A 163 0.59 -0.78 -1.57
N PRO A 164 0.94 -2.03 -1.93
CA PRO A 164 -0.05 -3.07 -2.13
C PRO A 164 -0.77 -3.38 -0.81
N ARG A 165 -2.11 -3.37 -0.87
CA ARG A 165 -3.00 -3.68 0.26
C ARG A 165 -3.84 -4.88 -0.10
N THR A 166 -3.16 -6.03 -0.27
CA THR A 166 -3.77 -7.28 -0.75
C THR A 166 -3.91 -8.31 0.37
N GLY A 167 -4.63 -9.39 0.08
CA GLY A 167 -4.88 -10.46 1.03
C GLY A 167 -3.62 -11.20 1.47
N MET A 168 -2.63 -11.38 0.58
CA MET A 168 -1.39 -12.11 0.92
C MET A 168 -0.56 -11.39 2.00
N PRO A 169 -0.14 -10.13 1.86
CA PRO A 169 0.54 -9.42 2.94
C PRO A 169 -0.29 -9.34 4.21
N SER A 170 -1.62 -9.16 4.09
CA SER A 170 -2.51 -9.13 5.24
C SER A 170 -2.53 -10.46 6.01
N GLY A 171 -2.56 -11.59 5.31
CA GLY A 171 -2.52 -12.92 5.93
C GLY A 171 -1.19 -13.20 6.63
N ILE A 172 -0.06 -12.84 6.00
CA ILE A 172 1.29 -13.04 6.57
C ILE A 172 1.45 -12.21 7.84
N THR A 173 1.13 -10.92 7.79
CA THR A 173 1.29 -10.03 8.95
C THR A 173 0.28 -10.33 10.06
N ALA A 174 -0.94 -10.77 9.73
CA ALA A 174 -1.91 -11.20 10.72
C ALA A 174 -1.45 -12.48 11.45
N LYS A 175 -0.82 -13.42 10.75
CA LYS A 175 -0.23 -14.61 11.38
C LYS A 175 0.89 -14.23 12.33
N LEU A 176 1.80 -13.35 11.92
CA LEU A 176 2.89 -12.85 12.76
C LEU A 176 2.36 -12.20 14.05
N VAL A 177 1.34 -11.34 13.94
CA VAL A 177 0.70 -10.73 15.11
C VAL A 177 0.04 -11.77 16.00
N ALA A 178 -0.66 -12.74 15.42
CA ALA A 178 -1.30 -13.82 16.21
C ALA A 178 -0.28 -14.67 16.98
N ASP A 179 0.83 -15.03 16.34
CA ASP A 179 1.91 -15.80 16.99
C ASP A 179 2.51 -14.99 18.16
N ASN A 180 2.78 -13.71 17.99
CA ASN A 180 3.26 -12.82 19.05
C ASN A 180 2.27 -12.73 20.24
N ILE A 181 0.99 -12.57 19.97
CA ILE A 181 -0.05 -12.52 21.01
C ILE A 181 -0.12 -13.85 21.77
N ILE A 182 -0.11 -14.97 21.07
CA ILE A 182 -0.16 -16.30 21.67
C ILE A 182 1.04 -16.53 22.58
N ASP A 183 2.23 -16.19 22.11
CA ASP A 183 3.46 -16.37 22.88
C ASP A 183 3.52 -15.46 24.11
N SER A 184 3.05 -14.23 23.98
CA SER A 184 2.92 -13.30 25.11
C SER A 184 1.97 -13.86 26.19
N ILE A 185 0.80 -14.38 25.79
CA ILE A 185 -0.17 -14.99 26.71
C ILE A 185 0.44 -16.23 27.40
N LYS A 186 1.10 -17.12 26.64
CA LYS A 186 1.67 -18.37 27.17
C LYS A 186 2.86 -18.13 28.09
N SER A 187 3.71 -17.18 27.78
CA SER A 187 4.93 -16.88 28.55
C SER A 187 4.70 -15.89 29.68
N GLY A 188 3.60 -15.16 29.68
CA GLY A 188 3.35 -14.03 30.58
C GLY A 188 4.32 -12.86 30.38
N LYS A 189 5.03 -12.81 29.25
CA LYS A 189 5.98 -11.76 28.92
C LYS A 189 5.43 -10.88 27.81
N GLU A 190 5.68 -9.58 27.91
CA GLU A 190 5.31 -8.62 26.84
C GLU A 190 6.30 -8.58 25.66
N SER A 191 7.36 -9.42 25.68
CA SER A 191 8.35 -9.43 24.61
C SER A 191 7.81 -10.15 23.37
N LEU A 192 7.86 -9.47 22.23
CA LEU A 192 7.47 -10.01 20.94
C LEU A 192 8.72 -10.66 20.27
N HIS A 193 8.57 -11.88 19.78
CA HIS A 193 9.66 -12.70 19.25
C HIS A 193 9.58 -12.92 17.74
N HIS A 194 8.38 -12.77 17.16
CA HIS A 194 8.17 -12.91 15.73
C HIS A 194 8.27 -11.54 15.06
N LYS A 195 9.02 -11.47 13.95
CA LYS A 195 9.29 -10.27 13.17
C LYS A 195 9.19 -10.56 11.67
#